data_66d96378133e491da53097a7f737d0dd
#
_entry.id   66d96378133e491da53097a7f737d0dd
#
_cell.length_a   1.000
_cell.length_b   1.000
_cell.length_c   1.000
_cell.angle_alpha   90.00
_cell.angle_beta   90.00
_cell.angle_gamma   90.00
#
_symmetry.space_group_name_H-M   'P 1'
#
loop_
_entity.id
_entity.type
_entity.pdbx_description
1 polymer ?
#
loop_
_entity_poly.entity_id
_entity_poly.type
_entity_poly.pdbx_seq_one_letter_code
_entity_poly.pdbx_strand_id
1 'polypeptide(L)'
;MTGVATPYEDLLRTILEHGTHKDDRTGTGTTSLFGQQIRFDLQHSFPLITTKKVHVKSVVGELLWFLRGDSNISFLHEHGITIWDEWASPDGELGPVYGVQWRSWPTPNGGHIDQIAGALDMLKNNPDSRRNIVSAWNVSEIDNMALPPCHLLFQLYVADGTLSCQLYQRSADMFLGVPFNIASYSLLTHMFAQQAGLKVGEFIWTGGDCHIYDNHREQVELQLSREPRPYPQLELRKADSMFEYTFEDITFTGYDPHPVIRAQVAV
;
A
#
# COMPACT_ATOMS: atom_id res chain seq x y z
N MET A 1 -7.15 24.27 18.53
CA MET A 1 -6.16 23.15 18.45
C MET A 1 -6.61 22.25 17.34
N THR A 2 -5.96 22.29 16.19
CA THR A 2 -6.20 21.31 15.13
C THR A 2 -5.60 20.00 15.60
N GLY A 3 -6.45 19.06 16.03
CA GLY A 3 -6.03 17.73 16.44
C GLY A 3 -5.31 17.00 15.28
N VAL A 4 -4.44 16.06 15.62
CA VAL A 4 -3.82 15.16 14.62
C VAL A 4 -4.93 14.31 14.01
N ALA A 5 -4.96 14.20 12.68
CA ALA A 5 -5.93 13.34 11.99
C ALA A 5 -5.64 11.86 12.31
N THR A 6 -6.68 11.09 12.64
CA THR A 6 -6.60 9.70 13.10
C THR A 6 -7.53 8.75 12.33
N PRO A 7 -7.72 8.89 11.00
CA PRO A 7 -8.71 8.09 10.29
C PRO A 7 -8.43 6.58 10.37
N TYR A 8 -7.16 6.18 10.46
CA TYR A 8 -6.77 4.77 10.60
C TYR A 8 -7.08 4.24 12.01
N GLU A 9 -6.70 4.98 13.06
CA GLU A 9 -6.96 4.60 14.44
C GLU A 9 -8.47 4.59 14.76
N ASP A 10 -9.23 5.52 14.17
CA ASP A 10 -10.68 5.58 14.32
C ASP A 10 -11.36 4.36 13.66
N LEU A 11 -10.84 3.91 12.52
CA LEU A 11 -11.30 2.67 11.90
C LEU A 11 -10.96 1.43 12.74
N LEU A 12 -9.77 1.37 13.37
CA LEU A 12 -9.45 0.29 14.32
C LEU A 12 -10.44 0.23 15.48
N ARG A 13 -10.79 1.38 16.10
CA ARG A 13 -11.80 1.46 17.16
C ARG A 13 -13.15 0.96 16.67
N THR A 14 -13.57 1.44 15.50
CA THR A 14 -14.84 1.05 14.88
C THR A 14 -14.92 -0.46 14.67
N ILE A 15 -13.84 -1.10 14.22
CA ILE A 15 -13.82 -2.56 14.03
C ILE A 15 -13.88 -3.30 15.38
N LEU A 16 -13.15 -2.85 16.40
CA LEU A 16 -13.20 -3.47 17.72
C LEU A 16 -14.58 -3.36 18.37
N GLU A 17 -15.30 -2.25 18.16
CA GLU A 17 -16.58 -1.95 18.77
C GLU A 17 -17.77 -2.58 18.02
N HIS A 18 -17.70 -2.64 16.69
CA HIS A 18 -18.84 -2.97 15.83
C HIS A 18 -18.58 -4.15 14.88
N GLY A 19 -17.36 -4.67 14.84
CA GLY A 19 -16.99 -5.79 13.98
C GLY A 19 -17.66 -7.09 14.38
N THR A 20 -17.86 -7.95 13.40
CA THR A 20 -18.38 -9.29 13.61
C THR A 20 -17.21 -10.27 13.69
N HIS A 21 -17.21 -11.10 14.74
CA HIS A 21 -16.23 -12.19 14.84
C HIS A 21 -16.59 -13.33 13.88
N LYS A 22 -15.58 -13.88 13.20
CA LYS A 22 -15.72 -15.03 12.32
C LYS A 22 -14.41 -15.82 12.26
N ASP A 23 -14.53 -17.12 11.95
CA ASP A 23 -13.40 -17.95 11.61
C ASP A 23 -12.79 -17.50 10.27
N ASP A 24 -11.50 -17.76 10.10
CA ASP A 24 -10.76 -17.48 8.88
C ASP A 24 -9.94 -18.69 8.41
N ARG A 25 -9.35 -18.57 7.20
CA ARG A 25 -8.54 -19.64 6.58
C ARG A 25 -7.34 -20.07 7.45
N THR A 26 -6.77 -19.17 8.22
CA THR A 26 -5.60 -19.45 9.07
C THR A 26 -5.96 -20.17 10.38
N GLY A 27 -7.25 -20.25 10.71
CA GLY A 27 -7.72 -20.80 11.99
C GLY A 27 -7.45 -19.90 13.21
N THR A 28 -6.97 -18.67 12.98
CA THR A 28 -6.71 -17.71 14.06
C THR A 28 -7.98 -17.05 14.57
N GLY A 29 -8.96 -16.82 13.68
CA GLY A 29 -10.15 -16.02 13.94
C GLY A 29 -9.91 -14.52 13.72
N THR A 30 -10.97 -13.81 13.36
CA THR A 30 -10.91 -12.38 13.07
C THR A 30 -12.16 -11.65 13.58
N THR A 31 -12.00 -10.37 13.94
CA THR A 31 -13.10 -9.42 14.08
C THR A 31 -13.05 -8.46 12.89
N SER A 32 -14.15 -8.33 12.13
CA SER A 32 -14.12 -7.59 10.86
C SER A 32 -15.36 -6.76 10.58
N LEU A 33 -15.18 -5.71 9.77
CA LEU A 33 -16.21 -4.94 9.10
C LEU A 33 -16.02 -5.01 7.59
N PHE A 34 -17.11 -5.06 6.84
CA PHE A 34 -17.06 -5.08 5.39
C PHE A 34 -17.36 -3.70 4.80
N GLY A 35 -16.53 -3.26 3.82
CA GLY A 35 -16.77 -2.04 3.06
C GLY A 35 -16.48 -0.75 3.83
N GLN A 36 -15.20 -0.47 4.12
CA GLN A 36 -14.76 0.74 4.81
C GLN A 36 -13.94 1.64 3.89
N GLN A 37 -13.96 2.96 4.14
CA GLN A 37 -13.15 3.92 3.40
C GLN A 37 -12.58 4.97 4.33
N ILE A 38 -11.29 5.29 4.17
CA ILE A 38 -10.60 6.39 4.86
C ILE A 38 -9.83 7.24 3.86
N ARG A 39 -9.58 8.52 4.20
CA ARG A 39 -8.93 9.51 3.34
C ARG A 39 -7.77 10.17 4.04
N PHE A 40 -6.73 10.49 3.27
CA PHE A 40 -5.54 11.21 3.72
C PHE A 40 -5.23 12.35 2.75
N ASP A 41 -5.09 13.55 3.29
CA ASP A 41 -4.62 14.71 2.55
C ASP A 41 -3.09 14.65 2.43
N LEU A 42 -2.60 14.42 1.22
CA LEU A 42 -1.16 14.31 0.94
C LEU A 42 -0.48 15.68 0.71
N GLN A 43 -1.24 16.78 0.62
CA GLN A 43 -0.69 18.10 0.39
C GLN A 43 0.04 18.65 1.63
N HIS A 44 -0.38 18.23 2.82
CA HIS A 44 0.07 18.82 4.08
C HIS A 44 0.98 17.89 4.88
N SER A 45 0.85 16.57 4.73
CA SER A 45 1.66 15.60 5.45
C SER A 45 1.62 14.24 4.77
N PHE A 46 2.55 13.37 5.13
CA PHE A 46 2.60 12.01 4.61
C PHE A 46 2.00 11.04 5.64
N PRO A 47 0.98 10.21 5.30
CA PRO A 47 0.26 9.37 6.26
C PRO A 47 1.07 8.13 6.67
N LEU A 48 2.19 8.36 7.34
CA LEU A 48 2.97 7.33 8.00
C LEU A 48 2.57 7.33 9.49
N ILE A 49 1.79 6.34 9.90
CA ILE A 49 1.18 6.31 11.24
C ILE A 49 2.25 6.43 12.34
N THR A 50 1.89 7.08 13.44
CA THR A 50 2.80 7.39 14.54
C THR A 50 2.47 6.64 15.84
N THR A 51 1.31 6.03 15.93
CA THR A 51 0.87 5.24 17.10
C THR A 51 1.67 3.93 17.27
N LYS A 52 2.32 3.47 16.22
CA LYS A 52 3.42 2.50 16.24
C LYS A 52 4.42 2.80 15.11
N LYS A 53 5.67 2.40 15.30
CA LYS A 53 6.70 2.55 14.25
C LYS A 53 6.44 1.59 13.10
N VAL A 54 6.33 2.13 11.88
CA VAL A 54 6.32 1.38 10.62
C VAL A 54 7.75 1.22 10.10
N HIS A 55 8.06 0.08 9.52
CA HIS A 55 9.39 -0.18 8.95
C HIS A 55 9.50 0.46 7.55
N VAL A 56 9.82 1.74 7.50
CA VAL A 56 9.83 2.59 6.29
C VAL A 56 10.66 1.98 5.16
N LYS A 57 11.83 1.41 5.49
CA LYS A 57 12.70 0.78 4.49
C LYS A 57 11.99 -0.34 3.73
N SER A 58 11.19 -1.16 4.44
CA SER A 58 10.43 -2.23 3.78
C SER A 58 9.29 -1.68 2.91
N VAL A 59 8.60 -0.62 3.35
CA VAL A 59 7.56 0.04 2.53
C VAL A 59 8.15 0.57 1.22
N VAL A 60 9.26 1.29 1.30
CA VAL A 60 9.93 1.86 0.13
C VAL A 60 10.47 0.75 -0.78
N GLY A 61 11.18 -0.23 -0.20
CA GLY A 61 11.78 -1.31 -0.99
C GLY A 61 10.77 -2.19 -1.70
N GLU A 62 9.63 -2.51 -1.06
CA GLU A 62 8.54 -3.24 -1.68
C GLU A 62 7.94 -2.48 -2.86
N LEU A 63 7.68 -1.17 -2.72
CA LEU A 63 7.18 -0.35 -3.81
C LEU A 63 8.16 -0.27 -4.98
N LEU A 64 9.45 -0.07 -4.71
CA LEU A 64 10.48 -0.06 -5.74
C LEU A 64 10.58 -1.41 -6.45
N TRP A 65 10.46 -2.51 -5.70
CA TRP A 65 10.43 -3.87 -6.24
C TRP A 65 9.20 -4.10 -7.15
N PHE A 66 8.01 -3.65 -6.75
CA PHE A 66 6.83 -3.69 -7.63
C PHE A 66 7.03 -2.89 -8.93
N LEU A 67 7.62 -1.69 -8.83
CA LEU A 67 7.88 -0.84 -10.00
C LEU A 67 8.95 -1.41 -10.95
N ARG A 68 9.80 -2.31 -10.48
CA ARG A 68 10.73 -3.08 -11.32
C ARG A 68 10.02 -4.17 -12.13
N GLY A 69 8.84 -4.60 -11.69
CA GLY A 69 8.12 -5.72 -12.30
C GLY A 69 8.70 -7.10 -11.95
N ASP A 70 9.49 -7.17 -10.89
CA ASP A 70 10.14 -8.41 -10.46
C ASP A 70 9.15 -9.36 -9.76
N SER A 71 9.37 -10.67 -9.89
CA SER A 71 8.68 -11.75 -9.15
C SER A 71 9.57 -12.39 -8.09
N ASN A 72 10.89 -12.21 -8.20
CA ASN A 72 11.89 -12.77 -7.30
C ASN A 72 12.26 -11.80 -6.18
N ILE A 73 12.40 -12.32 -4.96
CA ILE A 73 12.70 -11.52 -3.76
C ILE A 73 14.17 -11.12 -3.61
N SER A 74 15.05 -11.47 -4.56
CA SER A 74 16.49 -11.17 -4.48
C SER A 74 16.77 -9.68 -4.27
N PHE A 75 16.06 -8.80 -4.99
CA PHE A 75 16.17 -7.35 -4.77
C PHE A 75 15.84 -6.95 -3.33
N LEU A 76 14.81 -7.54 -2.73
CA LEU A 76 14.45 -7.26 -1.34
C LEU A 76 15.54 -7.74 -0.38
N HIS A 77 16.09 -8.92 -0.60
CA HIS A 77 17.20 -9.49 0.19
C HIS A 77 18.49 -8.65 0.10
N GLU A 78 18.85 -8.16 -1.08
CA GLU A 78 19.99 -7.24 -1.27
C GLU A 78 19.87 -5.99 -0.38
N HIS A 79 18.66 -5.60 -0.04
CA HIS A 79 18.36 -4.47 0.84
C HIS A 79 18.02 -4.88 2.28
N GLY A 80 18.17 -6.19 2.64
CA GLY A 80 17.87 -6.72 3.97
C GLY A 80 16.38 -6.65 4.34
N ILE A 81 15.50 -6.83 3.36
CA ILE A 81 14.04 -6.85 3.50
C ILE A 81 13.56 -8.28 3.31
N THR A 82 12.81 -8.81 4.29
CA THR A 82 12.40 -10.22 4.40
C THR A 82 10.89 -10.41 4.49
N ILE A 83 10.11 -9.37 4.17
CA ILE A 83 8.64 -9.35 4.36
C ILE A 83 7.88 -10.29 3.43
N TRP A 84 8.54 -10.91 2.45
CA TRP A 84 7.97 -11.85 1.50
C TRP A 84 8.51 -13.27 1.61
N ASP A 85 9.45 -13.53 2.54
CA ASP A 85 10.15 -14.82 2.68
C ASP A 85 9.21 -16.00 2.93
N GLU A 86 8.12 -15.77 3.68
CA GLU A 86 7.16 -16.84 4.06
C GLU A 86 6.37 -17.41 2.86
N TRP A 87 6.28 -16.64 1.76
CA TRP A 87 5.54 -17.05 0.56
C TRP A 87 6.44 -17.45 -0.61
N ALA A 88 7.71 -17.09 -0.56
CA ALA A 88 8.63 -17.36 -1.65
C ALA A 88 9.00 -18.84 -1.72
N SER A 89 9.17 -19.35 -2.94
CA SER A 89 9.78 -20.65 -3.19
C SER A 89 11.23 -20.69 -2.69
N PRO A 90 11.86 -21.87 -2.59
CA PRO A 90 13.28 -21.99 -2.24
C PRO A 90 14.23 -21.17 -3.16
N ASP A 91 13.81 -20.92 -4.41
CA ASP A 91 14.56 -20.11 -5.38
C ASP A 91 14.21 -18.61 -5.30
N GLY A 92 13.36 -18.21 -4.36
CA GLY A 92 12.95 -16.83 -4.14
C GLY A 92 11.83 -16.33 -5.05
N GLU A 93 11.14 -17.21 -5.77
CA GLU A 93 10.06 -16.84 -6.69
C GLU A 93 8.70 -16.78 -6.00
N LEU A 94 7.88 -15.81 -6.42
CA LEU A 94 6.51 -15.60 -5.95
C LEU A 94 5.46 -15.79 -7.05
N GLY A 95 5.91 -16.05 -8.28
CA GLY A 95 5.02 -16.06 -9.44
C GLY A 95 4.60 -14.65 -9.87
N PRO A 96 3.56 -14.53 -10.71
CA PRO A 96 3.20 -13.26 -11.35
C PRO A 96 2.41 -12.32 -10.40
N VAL A 97 2.98 -12.01 -9.23
CA VAL A 97 2.38 -11.12 -8.22
C VAL A 97 2.44 -9.64 -8.67
N TYR A 98 1.93 -8.76 -7.88
CA TYR A 98 1.78 -7.30 -8.07
C TYR A 98 2.64 -6.65 -9.16
N GLY A 99 3.97 -6.66 -9.01
CA GLY A 99 4.90 -5.99 -9.90
C GLY A 99 4.83 -6.54 -11.33
N VAL A 100 4.71 -7.86 -11.48
CA VAL A 100 4.56 -8.50 -12.80
C VAL A 100 3.26 -8.06 -13.46
N GLN A 101 2.13 -8.08 -12.74
CA GLN A 101 0.85 -7.63 -13.29
C GLN A 101 0.87 -6.14 -13.64
N TRP A 102 1.51 -5.30 -12.85
CA TRP A 102 1.61 -3.87 -13.10
C TRP A 102 2.46 -3.54 -14.33
N ARG A 103 3.57 -4.27 -14.55
CA ARG A 103 4.59 -3.94 -15.54
C ARG A 103 4.58 -4.84 -16.77
N SER A 104 3.95 -6.00 -16.70
CA SER A 104 4.02 -7.02 -17.74
C SER A 104 2.74 -7.87 -17.80
N TRP A 105 1.57 -7.23 -17.80
CA TRP A 105 0.29 -7.94 -17.92
C TRP A 105 0.22 -8.71 -19.23
N PRO A 106 0.00 -10.05 -19.20
CA PRO A 106 -0.01 -10.86 -20.42
C PRO A 106 -1.23 -10.58 -21.29
N THR A 107 -1.07 -10.61 -22.61
CA THR A 107 -2.14 -10.46 -23.58
C THR A 107 -2.39 -11.76 -24.35
N PRO A 108 -3.61 -11.99 -24.89
CA PRO A 108 -3.97 -13.23 -25.59
C PRO A 108 -3.10 -13.53 -26.82
N ASN A 109 -2.45 -12.51 -27.40
CA ASN A 109 -1.56 -12.66 -28.57
C ASN A 109 -0.09 -12.84 -28.19
N GLY A 110 0.22 -13.12 -26.91
CA GLY A 110 1.58 -13.36 -26.42
C GLY A 110 2.40 -12.08 -26.15
N GLY A 111 1.79 -10.90 -26.24
CA GLY A 111 2.41 -9.63 -25.83
C GLY A 111 2.17 -9.32 -24.35
N HIS A 112 2.67 -8.14 -23.92
CA HIS A 112 2.53 -7.65 -22.56
C HIS A 112 2.12 -6.18 -22.54
N ILE A 113 1.41 -5.77 -21.49
CA ILE A 113 1.01 -4.38 -21.23
C ILE A 113 1.70 -3.90 -19.95
N ASP A 114 2.42 -2.78 -20.06
CA ASP A 114 2.92 -2.04 -18.90
C ASP A 114 1.85 -1.05 -18.44
N GLN A 115 1.09 -1.42 -17.40
CA GLN A 115 0.00 -0.61 -16.87
C GLN A 115 0.51 0.68 -16.20
N ILE A 116 1.68 0.63 -15.53
CA ILE A 116 2.26 1.82 -14.86
C ILE A 116 2.71 2.85 -15.90
N ALA A 117 3.40 2.42 -16.96
CA ALA A 117 3.79 3.31 -18.05
C ALA A 117 2.56 3.91 -18.75
N GLY A 118 1.54 3.08 -19.02
CA GLY A 118 0.28 3.53 -19.61
C GLY A 118 -0.49 4.51 -18.72
N ALA A 119 -0.51 4.29 -17.40
CA ALA A 119 -1.14 5.19 -16.44
C ALA A 119 -0.44 6.56 -16.40
N LEU A 120 0.91 6.57 -16.40
CA LEU A 120 1.69 7.80 -16.45
C LEU A 120 1.49 8.56 -17.76
N ASP A 121 1.47 7.85 -18.89
CA ASP A 121 1.19 8.45 -20.20
C ASP A 121 -0.21 9.09 -20.22
N MET A 122 -1.20 8.40 -19.67
CA MET A 122 -2.58 8.91 -19.56
C MET A 122 -2.67 10.17 -18.68
N LEU A 123 -1.94 10.22 -17.56
CA LEU A 123 -1.88 11.42 -16.71
C LEU A 123 -1.30 12.64 -17.45
N LYS A 124 -0.31 12.41 -18.34
CA LYS A 124 0.33 13.48 -19.11
C LYS A 124 -0.51 13.97 -20.30
N ASN A 125 -1.19 13.05 -20.98
CA ASN A 125 -1.81 13.32 -22.28
C ASN A 125 -3.34 13.40 -22.24
N ASN A 126 -3.98 12.78 -21.23
CA ASN A 126 -5.44 12.75 -21.05
C ASN A 126 -5.81 12.67 -19.56
N PRO A 127 -5.46 13.68 -18.75
CA PRO A 127 -5.64 13.65 -17.28
C PRO A 127 -7.11 13.50 -16.84
N ASP A 128 -8.07 13.94 -17.65
CA ASP A 128 -9.50 13.85 -17.36
C ASP A 128 -10.09 12.44 -17.59
N SER A 129 -9.26 11.49 -18.02
CA SER A 129 -9.71 10.13 -18.28
C SER A 129 -10.18 9.41 -17.00
N ARG A 130 -11.36 8.81 -17.06
CA ARG A 130 -11.90 7.92 -16.02
C ARG A 130 -11.41 6.47 -16.13
N ARG A 131 -10.50 6.19 -17.08
CA ARG A 131 -9.96 4.85 -17.35
C ARG A 131 -8.55 4.65 -16.80
N ASN A 132 -8.04 5.59 -16.01
CA ASN A 132 -6.71 5.49 -15.42
C ASN A 132 -6.73 4.57 -14.21
N ILE A 133 -6.70 3.26 -14.50
CA ILE A 133 -6.78 2.17 -13.52
C ILE A 133 -5.61 1.24 -13.74
N VAL A 134 -4.99 0.77 -12.65
CA VAL A 134 -3.98 -0.28 -12.63
C VAL A 134 -4.51 -1.43 -11.79
N SER A 135 -4.50 -2.66 -12.33
CA SER A 135 -5.01 -3.85 -11.66
C SER A 135 -3.88 -4.88 -11.47
N ALA A 136 -3.83 -5.47 -10.28
CA ALA A 136 -3.03 -6.67 -10.00
C ALA A 136 -3.89 -7.95 -10.04
N TRP A 137 -5.22 -7.82 -10.06
CA TRP A 137 -6.14 -8.96 -10.05
C TRP A 137 -6.34 -9.52 -11.46
N ASN A 138 -5.51 -10.48 -11.82
CA ASN A 138 -5.59 -11.19 -13.09
C ASN A 138 -6.18 -12.59 -12.86
N VAL A 139 -7.46 -12.77 -13.20
CA VAL A 139 -8.19 -14.01 -12.93
C VAL A 139 -7.54 -15.24 -13.57
N SER A 140 -6.85 -15.07 -14.70
CA SER A 140 -6.17 -16.18 -15.39
C SER A 140 -4.83 -16.58 -14.75
N GLU A 141 -4.28 -15.75 -13.85
CA GLU A 141 -2.95 -15.93 -13.24
C GLU A 141 -3.01 -16.15 -11.71
N ILE A 142 -4.19 -16.04 -11.10
CA ILE A 142 -4.36 -16.12 -9.63
C ILE A 142 -3.76 -17.41 -9.05
N ASP A 143 -3.99 -18.54 -9.70
CA ASP A 143 -3.51 -19.86 -9.23
C ASP A 143 -1.99 -20.04 -9.38
N ASN A 144 -1.33 -19.16 -10.13
CA ASN A 144 0.12 -19.13 -10.33
C ASN A 144 0.84 -18.19 -9.34
N MET A 145 0.09 -17.45 -8.51
CA MET A 145 0.64 -16.51 -7.54
C MET A 145 0.83 -17.18 -6.18
N ALA A 146 1.98 -16.99 -5.56
CA ALA A 146 2.23 -17.48 -4.20
C ALA A 146 1.24 -16.86 -3.19
N LEU A 147 0.81 -15.62 -3.44
CA LEU A 147 -0.21 -14.92 -2.66
C LEU A 147 -1.11 -14.09 -3.61
N PRO A 148 -2.42 -14.43 -3.73
CA PRO A 148 -3.36 -13.59 -4.48
C PRO A 148 -3.43 -12.16 -3.96
N PRO A 149 -3.43 -11.14 -4.84
CA PRO A 149 -3.35 -9.74 -4.43
C PRO A 149 -4.44 -9.32 -3.44
N CYS A 150 -4.03 -8.77 -2.30
CA CYS A 150 -4.93 -8.16 -1.31
C CYS A 150 -5.37 -6.76 -1.74
N HIS A 151 -4.41 -5.89 -2.08
CA HIS A 151 -4.65 -4.59 -2.69
C HIS A 151 -4.66 -4.76 -4.22
N LEU A 152 -5.87 -4.90 -4.77
CA LEU A 152 -6.05 -5.51 -6.10
C LEU A 152 -6.12 -4.51 -7.25
N LEU A 153 -6.50 -3.27 -7.01
CA LEU A 153 -6.51 -2.22 -8.03
C LEU A 153 -6.42 -0.82 -7.40
N PHE A 154 -5.88 0.11 -8.16
CA PHE A 154 -6.00 1.53 -7.83
C PHE A 154 -6.43 2.35 -9.05
N GLN A 155 -7.10 3.45 -8.79
CA GLN A 155 -7.54 4.42 -9.78
C GLN A 155 -6.92 5.78 -9.49
N LEU A 156 -6.45 6.43 -10.55
CA LEU A 156 -5.92 7.79 -10.52
C LEU A 156 -6.98 8.77 -11.02
N TYR A 157 -7.06 9.92 -10.35
CA TYR A 157 -8.02 10.98 -10.66
C TYR A 157 -7.36 12.33 -10.59
N VAL A 158 -7.56 13.16 -11.61
CA VAL A 158 -7.02 14.53 -11.68
C VAL A 158 -8.17 15.53 -11.66
N ALA A 159 -8.04 16.54 -10.80
CA ALA A 159 -8.92 17.71 -10.79
C ALA A 159 -8.08 18.95 -10.48
N ASP A 160 -8.28 20.01 -11.25
CA ASP A 160 -7.58 21.29 -11.07
C ASP A 160 -6.04 21.16 -10.97
N GLY A 161 -5.47 20.27 -11.80
CA GLY A 161 -4.03 19.98 -11.82
C GLY A 161 -3.52 19.22 -10.58
N THR A 162 -4.42 18.61 -9.82
CA THR A 162 -4.14 17.87 -8.57
C THR A 162 -4.49 16.39 -8.73
N LEU A 163 -3.54 15.51 -8.45
CA LEU A 163 -3.67 14.06 -8.57
C LEU A 163 -4.07 13.43 -7.24
N SER A 164 -5.16 12.67 -7.25
CA SER A 164 -5.58 11.79 -6.15
C SER A 164 -5.55 10.34 -6.58
N CYS A 165 -5.38 9.43 -5.63
CA CYS A 165 -5.38 8.00 -5.85
C CYS A 165 -6.37 7.29 -4.93
N GLN A 166 -7.18 6.39 -5.49
CA GLN A 166 -8.04 5.50 -4.70
C GLN A 166 -7.59 4.05 -4.87
N LEU A 167 -7.29 3.39 -3.77
CA LEU A 167 -6.98 1.96 -3.69
C LEU A 167 -8.23 1.17 -3.29
N TYR A 168 -8.46 0.01 -3.92
CA TYR A 168 -9.34 -1.02 -3.38
C TYR A 168 -8.53 -2.23 -2.90
N GLN A 169 -8.69 -2.56 -1.62
CA GLN A 169 -8.05 -3.70 -0.95
C GLN A 169 -9.13 -4.68 -0.48
N ARG A 170 -9.22 -5.87 -1.10
CA ARG A 170 -10.26 -6.87 -0.82
C ARG A 170 -10.15 -7.52 0.56
N SER A 171 -8.93 -7.66 1.06
CA SER A 171 -8.59 -8.30 2.33
C SER A 171 -7.55 -7.45 3.04
N ALA A 172 -7.88 -6.96 4.21
CA ALA A 172 -7.14 -5.91 4.90
C ALA A 172 -6.85 -6.31 6.35
N ASP A 173 -5.64 -6.89 6.58
CA ASP A 173 -5.08 -6.99 7.91
C ASP A 173 -4.83 -5.57 8.43
N MET A 174 -5.72 -5.12 9.30
CA MET A 174 -5.71 -3.76 9.80
C MET A 174 -4.48 -3.45 10.66
N PHE A 175 -3.88 -4.46 11.30
CA PHE A 175 -2.76 -4.21 12.19
C PHE A 175 -1.41 -4.22 11.49
N LEU A 176 -1.08 -5.25 10.70
CA LEU A 176 0.22 -5.38 10.03
C LEU A 176 0.21 -4.77 8.62
N GLY A 177 -0.74 -5.17 7.77
CA GLY A 177 -0.72 -4.85 6.34
C GLY A 177 -1.15 -3.42 6.01
N VAL A 178 -2.29 -2.96 6.51
CA VAL A 178 -2.90 -1.68 6.10
C VAL A 178 -2.00 -0.47 6.32
N PRO A 179 -1.23 -0.32 7.42
CA PRO A 179 -0.28 0.78 7.56
C PRO A 179 0.79 0.83 6.47
N PHE A 180 1.27 -0.34 6.02
CA PHE A 180 2.21 -0.45 4.88
C PHE A 180 1.55 -0.02 3.58
N ASN A 181 0.32 -0.49 3.31
CA ASN A 181 -0.40 -0.17 2.09
C ASN A 181 -0.74 1.33 2.01
N ILE A 182 -1.17 1.96 3.11
CA ILE A 182 -1.39 3.41 3.18
C ILE A 182 -0.11 4.17 2.79
N ALA A 183 1.02 3.84 3.40
CA ALA A 183 2.29 4.50 3.13
C ALA A 183 2.78 4.24 1.70
N SER A 184 2.72 2.99 1.22
CA SER A 184 3.17 2.60 -0.12
C SER A 184 2.40 3.32 -1.23
N TYR A 185 1.06 3.31 -1.17
CA TYR A 185 0.25 3.97 -2.19
C TYR A 185 0.24 5.51 -2.09
N SER A 186 0.42 6.05 -0.89
CA SER A 186 0.68 7.48 -0.74
C SER A 186 1.99 7.90 -1.42
N LEU A 187 3.06 7.13 -1.24
CA LEU A 187 4.34 7.35 -1.93
C LEU A 187 4.18 7.22 -3.46
N LEU A 188 3.50 6.17 -3.91
CA LEU A 188 3.21 5.95 -5.33
C LEU A 188 2.45 7.14 -5.93
N THR A 189 1.48 7.72 -5.19
CA THR A 189 0.73 8.90 -5.62
C THR A 189 1.64 10.12 -5.78
N HIS A 190 2.56 10.37 -4.85
CA HIS A 190 3.56 11.42 -4.96
C HIS A 190 4.49 11.22 -6.18
N MET A 191 4.93 9.98 -6.42
CA MET A 191 5.79 9.64 -7.57
C MET A 191 5.06 9.91 -8.90
N PHE A 192 3.82 9.47 -9.05
CA PHE A 192 3.00 9.77 -10.23
C PHE A 192 2.78 11.26 -10.42
N ALA A 193 2.41 11.98 -9.35
CA ALA A 193 2.19 13.43 -9.41
C ALA A 193 3.46 14.15 -9.88
N GLN A 194 4.61 13.84 -9.29
CA GLN A 194 5.89 14.46 -9.66
C GLN A 194 6.28 14.15 -11.11
N GLN A 195 6.13 12.90 -11.57
CA GLN A 195 6.48 12.48 -12.92
C GLN A 195 5.52 13.02 -14.00
N ALA A 196 4.27 13.27 -13.63
CA ALA A 196 3.28 13.87 -14.52
C ALA A 196 3.27 15.41 -14.48
N GLY A 197 4.02 16.05 -13.57
CA GLY A 197 4.01 17.50 -13.37
C GLY A 197 2.73 18.02 -12.73
N LEU A 198 2.06 17.20 -11.92
CA LEU A 198 0.82 17.52 -11.19
C LEU A 198 1.13 17.81 -9.72
N LYS A 199 0.20 18.50 -9.06
CA LYS A 199 0.19 18.60 -7.59
C LYS A 199 -0.34 17.28 -7.01
N VAL A 200 0.11 16.92 -5.80
CA VAL A 200 -0.46 15.80 -5.07
C VAL A 200 -1.74 16.22 -4.35
N GLY A 201 -2.76 15.35 -4.32
CA GLY A 201 -4.05 15.58 -3.67
C GLY A 201 -4.27 14.63 -2.50
N GLU A 202 -5.27 13.74 -2.61
CA GLU A 202 -5.65 12.79 -1.58
C GLU A 202 -5.22 11.36 -1.93
N PHE A 203 -4.93 10.58 -0.91
CA PHE A 203 -4.98 9.12 -0.98
C PHE A 203 -6.25 8.62 -0.31
N ILE A 204 -7.04 7.82 -1.04
CA ILE A 204 -8.28 7.20 -0.56
C ILE A 204 -8.05 5.70 -0.48
N TRP A 205 -8.06 5.16 0.74
CA TRP A 205 -8.02 3.73 0.96
C TRP A 205 -9.43 3.18 1.12
N THR A 206 -9.77 2.14 0.36
CA THR A 206 -11.06 1.45 0.43
C THR A 206 -10.80 -0.03 0.71
N GLY A 207 -11.28 -0.51 1.85
CA GLY A 207 -11.17 -1.89 2.28
C GLY A 207 -12.47 -2.67 2.08
N GLY A 208 -12.36 -3.89 1.56
CA GLY A 208 -13.43 -4.88 1.54
C GLY A 208 -13.59 -5.53 2.92
N ASP A 209 -12.94 -6.67 3.15
CA ASP A 209 -12.88 -7.31 4.48
C ASP A 209 -11.78 -6.65 5.31
N CYS A 210 -12.18 -5.76 6.21
CA CYS A 210 -11.29 -5.04 7.11
C CYS A 210 -11.26 -5.76 8.45
N HIS A 211 -10.17 -6.49 8.75
CA HIS A 211 -10.14 -7.39 9.88
C HIS A 211 -8.95 -7.16 10.83
N ILE A 212 -9.20 -7.45 12.08
CA ILE A 212 -8.21 -7.57 13.15
C ILE A 212 -8.18 -9.06 13.53
N TYR A 213 -7.02 -9.70 13.40
CA TYR A 213 -6.83 -11.07 13.85
C TYR A 213 -6.93 -11.16 15.37
N ASP A 214 -7.45 -12.27 15.90
CA ASP A 214 -7.66 -12.44 17.34
C ASP A 214 -6.32 -12.37 18.11
N ASN A 215 -5.24 -12.89 17.53
CA ASN A 215 -3.89 -12.80 18.09
C ASN A 215 -3.26 -11.39 18.00
N HIS A 216 -3.92 -10.43 17.33
CA HIS A 216 -3.50 -9.02 17.25
C HIS A 216 -4.31 -8.09 18.16
N ARG A 217 -5.35 -8.58 18.83
CA ARG A 217 -6.27 -7.75 19.61
C ARG A 217 -5.55 -6.91 20.69
N GLU A 218 -4.71 -7.54 21.50
CA GLU A 218 -3.94 -6.85 22.55
C GLU A 218 -2.99 -5.79 21.98
N GLN A 219 -2.38 -6.07 20.83
CA GLN A 219 -1.50 -5.16 20.12
C GLN A 219 -2.24 -3.93 19.59
N VAL A 220 -3.46 -4.13 19.07
CA VAL A 220 -4.32 -3.04 18.61
C VAL A 220 -4.78 -2.18 19.80
N GLU A 221 -5.21 -2.78 20.91
CA GLU A 221 -5.58 -2.08 22.14
C GLU A 221 -4.40 -1.26 22.70
N LEU A 222 -3.19 -1.84 22.71
CA LEU A 222 -1.97 -1.11 23.08
C LEU A 222 -1.70 0.06 22.12
N GLN A 223 -1.86 -0.14 20.80
CA GLN A 223 -1.67 0.92 19.81
C GLN A 223 -2.66 2.06 20.03
N LEU A 224 -3.93 1.75 20.28
CA LEU A 224 -5.00 2.72 20.50
C LEU A 224 -4.91 3.47 21.83
N SER A 225 -4.14 2.96 22.80
CA SER A 225 -3.84 3.64 24.06
C SER A 225 -2.80 4.76 23.94
N ARG A 226 -2.13 4.86 22.76
CA ARG A 226 -1.06 5.84 22.51
C ARG A 226 -1.62 7.10 21.86
N GLU A 227 -1.13 8.25 22.29
CA GLU A 227 -1.47 9.54 21.70
C GLU A 227 -0.86 9.66 20.29
N PRO A 228 -1.66 9.90 19.23
CA PRO A 228 -1.14 10.12 17.88
C PRO A 228 -0.25 11.37 17.84
N ARG A 229 0.85 11.29 17.09
CA ARG A 229 1.78 12.40 16.85
C ARG A 229 1.62 12.91 15.41
N PRO A 230 2.06 14.12 15.08
CA PRO A 230 2.01 14.64 13.71
C PRO A 230 2.64 13.68 12.69
N TYR A 231 2.01 13.56 11.53
CA TYR A 231 2.58 12.84 10.41
C TYR A 231 3.84 13.54 9.88
N PRO A 232 4.83 12.79 9.37
CA PRO A 232 6.04 13.35 8.78
C PRO A 232 5.75 14.09 7.47
N GLN A 233 6.79 14.75 6.97
CA GLN A 233 6.84 15.29 5.61
C GLN A 233 7.63 14.33 4.71
N LEU A 234 7.20 14.21 3.45
CA LEU A 234 7.95 13.51 2.41
C LEU A 234 8.79 14.52 1.60
N GLU A 235 10.07 14.25 1.52
CA GLU A 235 10.97 14.88 0.54
C GLU A 235 11.27 13.85 -0.55
N LEU A 236 10.76 14.09 -1.75
CA LEU A 236 10.94 13.22 -2.91
C LEU A 236 11.82 13.93 -3.94
N ARG A 237 13.07 13.48 -4.09
CA ARG A 237 13.96 13.97 -5.16
C ARG A 237 13.47 13.41 -6.49
N LYS A 238 13.41 14.26 -7.51
CA LYS A 238 12.92 13.85 -8.83
C LYS A 238 13.91 12.92 -9.51
N ALA A 239 13.49 11.71 -9.84
CA ALA A 239 14.19 10.79 -10.72
C ALA A 239 13.90 11.10 -12.21
N ASP A 240 14.75 10.62 -13.11
CA ASP A 240 14.59 10.84 -14.55
C ASP A 240 13.36 10.12 -15.11
N SER A 241 12.98 8.99 -14.50
CA SER A 241 11.74 8.27 -14.84
C SER A 241 11.06 7.68 -13.59
N MET A 242 9.80 7.25 -13.76
CA MET A 242 9.02 6.54 -12.74
C MET A 242 9.71 5.27 -12.23
N PHE A 243 10.61 4.68 -13.02
CA PHE A 243 11.25 3.38 -12.77
C PHE A 243 12.68 3.51 -12.25
N GLU A 244 13.17 4.74 -12.08
CA GLU A 244 14.55 5.03 -11.67
C GLU A 244 14.66 5.63 -10.27
N TYR A 245 13.55 5.70 -9.53
CA TYR A 245 13.61 6.07 -8.12
C TYR A 245 14.40 5.04 -7.32
N THR A 246 15.18 5.55 -6.38
CA THR A 246 16.00 4.78 -5.46
C THR A 246 15.65 5.14 -4.01
N PHE A 247 16.22 4.42 -3.05
CA PHE A 247 16.04 4.74 -1.62
C PHE A 247 16.55 6.15 -1.27
N GLU A 248 17.59 6.62 -1.94
CA GLU A 248 18.23 7.93 -1.72
C GLU A 248 17.36 9.09 -2.19
N ASP A 249 16.33 8.84 -3.01
CA ASP A 249 15.42 9.86 -3.50
C ASP A 249 14.24 10.11 -2.54
N ILE A 250 14.10 9.28 -1.49
CA ILE A 250 12.93 9.24 -0.63
C ILE A 250 13.34 9.49 0.82
N THR A 251 12.98 10.64 1.37
CA THR A 251 13.31 11.00 2.77
C THR A 251 12.04 11.42 3.52
N PHE A 252 11.89 10.91 4.73
CA PHE A 252 10.81 11.29 5.64
C PHE A 252 11.37 12.14 6.77
N THR A 253 10.97 13.42 6.84
CA THR A 253 11.42 14.35 7.89
C THR A 253 10.35 14.49 8.97
N GLY A 254 10.79 14.55 10.23
CA GLY A 254 9.88 14.68 11.37
C GLY A 254 9.10 13.40 11.73
N TYR A 255 9.52 12.21 11.28
CA TYR A 255 8.90 10.97 11.70
C TYR A 255 9.30 10.59 13.12
N ASP A 256 8.42 10.85 14.08
CA ASP A 256 8.58 10.56 15.52
C ASP A 256 7.49 9.60 16.01
N PRO A 257 7.53 8.29 15.64
CA PRO A 257 6.52 7.33 16.05
C PRO A 257 6.77 6.82 17.48
N HIS A 258 5.71 6.31 18.09
CA HIS A 258 5.84 5.42 19.25
C HIS A 258 6.63 4.15 18.89
N PRO A 259 7.20 3.44 19.87
CA PRO A 259 7.96 2.21 19.62
C PRO A 259 7.16 1.18 18.82
N VAL A 260 7.88 0.30 18.12
CA VAL A 260 7.28 -0.84 17.41
C VAL A 260 6.44 -1.70 18.35
N ILE A 261 5.31 -2.19 17.84
CA ILE A 261 4.52 -3.25 18.47
C ILE A 261 4.68 -4.49 17.58
N ARG A 262 5.28 -5.54 18.15
CA ARG A 262 5.50 -6.79 17.42
C ARG A 262 4.24 -7.65 17.45
N ALA A 263 3.96 -8.33 16.33
CA ALA A 263 2.92 -9.34 16.21
C ALA A 263 3.39 -10.43 15.23
N GLN A 264 2.80 -11.61 15.35
CA GLN A 264 3.05 -12.71 14.41
C GLN A 264 2.13 -12.54 13.21
N VAL A 265 2.66 -12.84 12.02
CA VAL A 265 1.84 -12.89 10.80
C VAL A 265 0.89 -14.10 10.90
N ALA A 266 -0.37 -13.92 10.53
CA ALA A 266 -1.31 -15.02 10.39
C ALA A 266 -1.17 -15.62 8.98
N VAL A 267 -0.71 -16.86 8.87
CA VAL A 267 -0.41 -17.60 7.62
C VAL A 267 -1.26 -18.85 7.48
#